data_477f96d7b77a7e3697739edf9c226ff1
#
_entry.id   477f96d7b77a7e3697739edf9c226ff1
#
_cell.length_a   1.000
_cell.length_b   1.000
_cell.length_c   1.000
_cell.angle_alpha   90.00
_cell.angle_beta   90.00
_cell.angle_gamma   90.00
#
_symmetry.space_group_name_H-M   'P 1'
#
loop_
_entity.id
_entity.type
_entity.pdbx_description
1 polymer ?
#
loop_
_entity_poly.entity_id
_entity_poly.type
_entity_poly.pdbx_seq_one_letter_code
_entity_poly.pdbx_strand_id
1 'polypeptide(L)'
;MPVPLITFFSAHKPFTNPHIAMIQRNAIKSWTLLPDVEVILLGEEVGLSQAARELYVKHIPHVRCNVNGTPLISSMFDIARKNSDSDLLCIINADMLLMPDFLEAARRSGLQRDKFVLLSQRWDLDVTQPLDFAEGWQERLRSTVHRHGSLHRPAGSDFFLFPTSCYTDIPDFAIGRAGWDNWMIYKARKEKWLVIDCTPSVMVVHQNHDYSHLPGGKPHYEHPDTNENIRLAGGEANIRYTVLDATHQLAPNAKLVRPKMSYLRFMRGVELFLRAVFFFLPEKMIEEVARPKRWKKRLQKLFKPKI
;
A
#
# COMPACT_ATOMS: atom_id res chain seq x y z
N MET A 1 -22.51 17.29 10.72
CA MET A 1 -21.21 16.86 11.29
C MET A 1 -20.13 17.59 10.54
N PRO A 2 -18.96 17.89 11.12
CA PRO A 2 -17.86 18.47 10.36
C PRO A 2 -17.43 17.51 9.25
N VAL A 3 -16.97 18.06 8.12
CA VAL A 3 -16.46 17.27 7.00
C VAL A 3 -15.19 16.55 7.47
N PRO A 4 -15.07 15.23 7.29
CA PRO A 4 -13.87 14.50 7.66
C PRO A 4 -12.68 14.93 6.78
N LEU A 5 -11.48 14.96 7.34
CA LEU A 5 -10.26 15.29 6.61
C LEU A 5 -9.90 14.17 5.61
N ILE A 6 -10.07 12.91 6.00
CA ILE A 6 -9.67 11.73 5.24
C ILE A 6 -10.82 10.73 5.21
N THR A 7 -11.09 10.17 4.03
CA THR A 7 -11.87 8.95 3.91
C THR A 7 -10.95 7.78 3.56
N PHE A 8 -10.85 6.82 4.49
CA PHE A 8 -10.25 5.51 4.23
C PHE A 8 -11.23 4.62 3.48
N PHE A 9 -10.76 3.91 2.46
CA PHE A 9 -11.54 2.89 1.80
C PHE A 9 -10.71 1.63 1.56
N SER A 10 -11.32 0.47 1.81
CA SER A 10 -10.60 -0.80 1.83
C SER A 10 -11.51 -1.95 1.42
N ALA A 11 -10.96 -2.89 0.65
CA ALA A 11 -11.55 -4.21 0.45
C ALA A 11 -10.92 -5.21 1.42
N HIS A 12 -11.72 -6.15 1.89
CA HIS A 12 -11.35 -7.07 2.95
C HIS A 12 -11.36 -8.52 2.44
N LYS A 13 -10.73 -9.40 3.18
CA LYS A 13 -10.89 -10.85 3.02
C LYS A 13 -12.10 -11.32 3.83
N PRO A 14 -12.71 -12.47 3.50
CA PRO A 14 -13.76 -13.05 4.34
C PRO A 14 -13.32 -13.18 5.80
N PHE A 15 -14.23 -12.88 6.73
CA PHE A 15 -13.98 -12.97 8.18
C PHE A 15 -14.18 -14.39 8.72
N THR A 16 -14.04 -15.40 7.86
CA THR A 16 -14.22 -16.81 8.22
C THR A 16 -13.01 -17.45 8.90
N ASN A 17 -11.81 -16.97 8.59
CA ASN A 17 -10.60 -17.39 9.30
C ASN A 17 -10.43 -16.52 10.55
N PRO A 18 -10.32 -17.11 11.77
CA PRO A 18 -10.26 -16.33 13.01
C PRO A 18 -9.10 -15.35 13.08
N HIS A 19 -7.90 -15.71 12.58
CA HIS A 19 -6.74 -14.83 12.57
C HIS A 19 -6.95 -13.66 11.60
N ILE A 20 -7.41 -13.92 10.37
CA ILE A 20 -7.73 -12.89 9.39
C ILE A 20 -8.82 -11.95 9.92
N ALA A 21 -9.87 -12.49 10.51
CA ALA A 21 -10.94 -11.71 11.12
C ALA A 21 -10.43 -10.79 12.25
N MET A 22 -9.51 -11.28 13.07
CA MET A 22 -8.89 -10.53 14.15
C MET A 22 -8.03 -9.37 13.63
N ILE A 23 -7.09 -9.64 12.71
CA ILE A 23 -6.19 -8.59 12.20
C ILE A 23 -6.93 -7.51 11.43
N GLN A 24 -7.98 -7.88 10.68
CA GLN A 24 -8.84 -6.92 9.98
C GLN A 24 -9.63 -6.05 10.97
N ARG A 25 -10.17 -6.62 12.06
CA ARG A 25 -10.84 -5.82 13.11
C ARG A 25 -9.87 -4.89 13.83
N ASN A 26 -8.66 -5.34 14.15
CA ASN A 26 -7.62 -4.50 14.72
C ASN A 26 -7.32 -3.31 13.81
N ALA A 27 -7.15 -3.55 12.51
CA ALA A 27 -6.87 -2.52 11.52
C ALA A 27 -8.00 -1.47 11.48
N ILE A 28 -9.24 -1.89 11.24
CA ILE A 28 -10.40 -1.00 11.19
C ILE A 28 -10.52 -0.21 12.51
N LYS A 29 -10.35 -0.87 13.66
CA LYS A 29 -10.42 -0.21 14.97
C LYS A 29 -9.34 0.87 15.09
N SER A 30 -8.11 0.62 14.65
CA SER A 30 -7.04 1.62 14.69
C SER A 30 -7.38 2.85 13.85
N TRP A 31 -8.05 2.67 12.70
CA TRP A 31 -8.47 3.79 11.84
C TRP A 31 -9.58 4.61 12.47
N THR A 32 -10.58 3.94 13.08
CA THR A 32 -11.72 4.64 13.75
C THR A 32 -11.31 5.43 14.99
N LEU A 33 -10.13 5.18 15.53
CA LEU A 33 -9.56 5.94 16.66
C LEU A 33 -8.84 7.22 16.24
N LEU A 34 -8.64 7.42 14.94
CA LEU A 34 -8.11 8.68 14.41
C LEU A 34 -9.24 9.72 14.34
N PRO A 35 -9.04 10.96 14.81
CA PRO A 35 -10.04 12.00 14.67
C PRO A 35 -10.18 12.47 13.21
N ASP A 36 -11.34 13.04 12.88
CA ASP A 36 -11.61 13.65 11.57
C ASP A 36 -11.45 12.66 10.39
N VAL A 37 -11.82 11.38 10.58
CA VAL A 37 -11.76 10.36 9.53
C VAL A 37 -13.12 9.71 9.31
N GLU A 38 -13.36 9.30 8.07
CA GLU A 38 -14.41 8.37 7.68
C GLU A 38 -13.79 7.05 7.19
N VAL A 39 -14.46 5.93 7.43
CA VAL A 39 -14.02 4.61 6.96
C VAL A 39 -15.13 3.97 6.16
N ILE A 40 -14.81 3.55 4.93
CA ILE A 40 -15.72 2.84 4.02
C ILE A 40 -15.16 1.45 3.74
N LEU A 41 -15.88 0.42 4.17
CA LEU A 41 -15.57 -0.97 3.87
C LEU A 41 -16.30 -1.37 2.58
N LEU A 42 -15.59 -1.98 1.63
CA LEU A 42 -16.06 -2.27 0.28
C LEU A 42 -16.08 -3.78 0.02
N GLY A 43 -17.21 -4.30 -0.50
CA GLY A 43 -17.36 -5.69 -0.91
C GLY A 43 -18.42 -6.45 -0.14
N GLU A 44 -18.64 -7.70 -0.54
CA GLU A 44 -19.70 -8.58 0.00
C GLU A 44 -19.13 -9.80 0.76
N GLU A 45 -17.87 -9.73 1.17
CA GLU A 45 -17.20 -10.83 1.84
C GLU A 45 -17.92 -11.24 3.12
N VAL A 46 -17.96 -12.56 3.36
CA VAL A 46 -18.65 -13.14 4.53
C VAL A 46 -18.13 -12.50 5.82
N GLY A 47 -19.04 -11.96 6.63
CA GLY A 47 -18.77 -11.31 7.90
C GLY A 47 -18.40 -9.82 7.82
N LEU A 48 -18.16 -9.26 6.62
CA LEU A 48 -17.78 -7.85 6.45
C LEU A 48 -18.88 -6.90 6.92
N SER A 49 -20.14 -7.13 6.52
CA SER A 49 -21.30 -6.33 6.97
C SER A 49 -21.48 -6.35 8.49
N GLN A 50 -21.22 -7.51 9.13
CA GLN A 50 -21.26 -7.62 10.59
C GLN A 50 -20.15 -6.81 11.24
N ALA A 51 -18.90 -6.95 10.76
CA ALA A 51 -17.75 -6.19 11.26
C ALA A 51 -17.96 -4.67 11.11
N ALA A 52 -18.54 -4.23 10.00
CA ALA A 52 -18.85 -2.81 9.78
C ALA A 52 -19.84 -2.27 10.83
N ARG A 53 -20.89 -3.03 11.14
CA ARG A 53 -21.86 -2.65 12.20
C ARG A 53 -21.20 -2.63 13.58
N GLU A 54 -20.40 -3.65 13.92
CA GLU A 54 -19.69 -3.76 15.21
C GLU A 54 -18.73 -2.58 15.45
N LEU A 55 -18.09 -2.09 14.38
CA LEU A 55 -17.07 -1.04 14.42
C LEU A 55 -17.61 0.35 14.05
N TYR A 56 -18.93 0.46 13.79
CA TYR A 56 -19.63 1.71 13.46
C TYR A 56 -19.03 2.43 12.23
N VAL A 57 -18.70 1.67 11.17
CA VAL A 57 -18.15 2.20 9.92
C VAL A 57 -19.11 1.98 8.76
N LYS A 58 -18.97 2.80 7.72
CA LYS A 58 -19.78 2.69 6.50
C LYS A 58 -19.43 1.43 5.73
N HIS A 59 -20.45 0.74 5.23
CA HIS A 59 -20.30 -0.45 4.40
C HIS A 59 -21.03 -0.27 3.08
N ILE A 60 -20.33 -0.54 1.97
CA ILE A 60 -20.91 -0.50 0.62
C ILE A 60 -20.60 -1.85 -0.05
N PRO A 61 -21.62 -2.73 -0.18
CA PRO A 61 -21.40 -4.09 -0.64
C PRO A 61 -21.07 -4.19 -2.13
N HIS A 62 -21.73 -3.37 -2.97
CA HIS A 62 -21.65 -3.53 -4.41
C HIS A 62 -20.41 -2.87 -5.00
N VAL A 63 -19.39 -3.68 -5.24
CA VAL A 63 -18.17 -3.30 -5.97
C VAL A 63 -18.15 -4.07 -7.29
N ARG A 64 -17.90 -3.39 -8.39
CA ARG A 64 -17.74 -4.04 -9.69
C ARG A 64 -16.51 -4.96 -9.65
N CYS A 65 -16.70 -6.20 -10.10
CA CYS A 65 -15.68 -7.24 -10.14
C CYS A 65 -15.30 -7.60 -11.58
N ASN A 66 -14.13 -8.23 -11.75
CA ASN A 66 -13.76 -8.84 -13.01
C ASN A 66 -14.50 -10.19 -13.21
N VAL A 67 -14.19 -10.87 -14.31
CA VAL A 67 -14.80 -12.17 -14.65
C VAL A 67 -14.50 -13.28 -13.65
N ASN A 68 -13.47 -13.12 -12.83
CA ASN A 68 -13.07 -14.05 -11.78
C ASN A 68 -13.66 -13.70 -10.41
N GLY A 69 -14.54 -12.68 -10.31
CA GLY A 69 -15.12 -12.21 -9.06
C GLY A 69 -14.18 -11.36 -8.21
N THR A 70 -13.02 -10.93 -8.72
CA THR A 70 -12.10 -10.06 -7.97
C THR A 70 -12.53 -8.60 -8.10
N PRO A 71 -12.70 -7.85 -6.99
CA PRO A 71 -13.07 -6.45 -7.03
C PRO A 71 -12.08 -5.59 -7.81
N LEU A 72 -12.61 -4.61 -8.54
CA LEU A 72 -11.83 -3.69 -9.38
C LEU A 72 -11.48 -2.40 -8.62
N ILE A 73 -10.22 -2.03 -8.66
CA ILE A 73 -9.68 -0.82 -8.02
C ILE A 73 -10.39 0.44 -8.54
N SER A 74 -10.66 0.54 -9.85
CA SER A 74 -11.40 1.66 -10.44
C SER A 74 -12.78 1.85 -9.80
N SER A 75 -13.53 0.75 -9.62
CA SER A 75 -14.83 0.77 -8.95
C SER A 75 -14.73 1.21 -7.49
N MET A 76 -13.71 0.75 -6.77
CA MET A 76 -13.48 1.15 -5.38
C MET A 76 -13.22 2.66 -5.27
N PHE A 77 -12.43 3.22 -6.19
CA PHE A 77 -12.15 4.66 -6.26
C PHE A 77 -13.39 5.48 -6.59
N ASP A 78 -14.21 5.02 -7.54
CA ASP A 78 -15.46 5.69 -7.90
C ASP A 78 -16.46 5.71 -6.74
N ILE A 79 -16.58 4.58 -6.03
CA ILE A 79 -17.43 4.46 -4.85
C ILE A 79 -16.94 5.38 -3.74
N ALA A 80 -15.64 5.38 -3.45
CA ALA A 80 -15.07 6.25 -2.44
C ALA A 80 -15.35 7.73 -2.74
N ARG A 81 -15.11 8.19 -3.98
CA ARG A 81 -15.41 9.59 -4.38
C ARG A 81 -16.87 9.96 -4.25
N LYS A 82 -17.78 9.06 -4.66
CA LYS A 82 -19.23 9.32 -4.61
C LYS A 82 -19.81 9.35 -3.19
N ASN A 83 -19.11 8.74 -2.25
CA ASN A 83 -19.60 8.50 -0.91
C ASN A 83 -18.78 9.20 0.18
N SER A 84 -17.90 10.09 -0.20
CA SER A 84 -17.01 10.86 0.68
C SER A 84 -17.13 12.35 0.38
N ASP A 85 -17.18 13.15 1.44
CA ASP A 85 -17.06 14.61 1.37
C ASP A 85 -15.65 15.08 1.73
N SER A 86 -14.71 14.17 2.01
CA SER A 86 -13.32 14.49 2.38
C SER A 86 -12.51 15.01 1.19
N ASP A 87 -11.62 15.95 1.44
CA ASP A 87 -10.66 16.40 0.43
C ASP A 87 -9.59 15.34 0.10
N LEU A 88 -9.32 14.44 1.05
CA LEU A 88 -8.32 13.38 0.93
C LEU A 88 -8.97 11.99 0.97
N LEU A 89 -8.55 11.15 0.04
CA LEU A 89 -8.89 9.73 -0.01
C LEU A 89 -7.66 8.89 0.30
N CYS A 90 -7.87 7.78 1.00
CA CYS A 90 -6.82 6.82 1.30
C CYS A 90 -7.29 5.39 1.02
N ILE A 91 -6.76 4.77 -0.04
CA ILE A 91 -6.86 3.31 -0.18
C ILE A 91 -5.84 2.67 0.76
N ILE A 92 -6.27 1.67 1.53
CA ILE A 92 -5.43 1.00 2.53
C ILE A 92 -5.75 -0.50 2.58
N ASN A 93 -4.71 -1.32 2.74
CA ASN A 93 -4.88 -2.76 2.93
C ASN A 93 -5.52 -3.06 4.30
N ALA A 94 -6.33 -4.11 4.34
CA ALA A 94 -7.21 -4.45 5.46
C ALA A 94 -6.50 -4.94 6.75
N ASP A 95 -5.18 -5.05 6.73
CA ASP A 95 -4.31 -5.56 7.80
C ASP A 95 -3.34 -4.51 8.36
N MET A 96 -3.53 -3.24 7.98
CA MET A 96 -2.64 -2.14 8.34
C MET A 96 -3.11 -1.39 9.59
N LEU A 97 -2.26 -1.33 10.60
CA LEU A 97 -2.51 -0.50 11.80
C LEU A 97 -1.97 0.90 11.58
N LEU A 98 -2.76 1.90 11.91
CA LEU A 98 -2.39 3.31 11.86
C LEU A 98 -2.41 3.93 13.28
N MET A 99 -1.56 4.92 13.48
CA MET A 99 -1.47 5.71 14.70
C MET A 99 -1.60 7.22 14.40
N PRO A 100 -1.74 8.11 15.39
CA PRO A 100 -1.98 9.54 15.16
C PRO A 100 -0.94 10.27 14.32
N ASP A 101 0.31 9.79 14.25
CA ASP A 101 1.35 10.33 13.37
C ASP A 101 0.97 10.29 11.88
N PHE A 102 0.13 9.34 11.47
CA PHE A 102 -0.43 9.28 10.13
C PHE A 102 -1.26 10.54 9.79
N LEU A 103 -2.12 10.96 10.73
CA LEU A 103 -2.99 12.11 10.52
C LEU A 103 -2.18 13.42 10.42
N GLU A 104 -1.14 13.56 11.23
CA GLU A 104 -0.23 14.72 11.14
C GLU A 104 0.50 14.75 9.78
N ALA A 105 0.96 13.60 9.31
CA ALA A 105 1.59 13.48 7.99
C ALA A 105 0.60 13.85 6.86
N ALA A 106 -0.66 13.43 6.96
CA ALA A 106 -1.70 13.77 6.01
C ALA A 106 -1.95 15.28 5.95
N ARG A 107 -2.13 15.93 7.11
CA ARG A 107 -2.33 17.38 7.22
C ARG A 107 -1.17 18.14 6.62
N ARG A 108 0.07 17.78 6.94
CA ARG A 108 1.28 18.41 6.40
C ARG A 108 1.44 18.27 4.91
N SER A 109 1.07 17.12 4.37
CA SER A 109 1.13 16.86 2.92
C SER A 109 0.08 17.66 2.17
N GLY A 110 -1.15 17.76 2.67
CA GLY A 110 -2.25 18.53 2.08
C GLY A 110 -1.96 20.03 1.98
N LEU A 111 -1.13 20.57 2.88
CA LEU A 111 -0.75 21.98 2.86
C LEU A 111 0.31 22.31 1.79
N GLN A 112 0.92 21.34 1.12
CA GLN A 112 2.08 21.55 0.26
C GLN A 112 1.75 21.71 -1.22
N ARG A 113 0.79 20.95 -1.71
CA ARG A 113 0.41 20.92 -3.14
C ARG A 113 -0.98 20.34 -3.34
N ASP A 114 -1.65 20.80 -4.41
CA ASP A 114 -2.98 20.32 -4.83
C ASP A 114 -2.95 18.88 -5.36
N LYS A 115 -1.77 18.38 -5.76
CA LYS A 115 -1.61 17.03 -6.30
C LYS A 115 -0.40 16.34 -5.70
N PHE A 116 -0.66 15.32 -4.91
CA PHE A 116 0.37 14.50 -4.28
C PHE A 116 -0.14 13.07 -4.03
N VAL A 117 0.79 12.17 -3.73
CA VAL A 117 0.52 10.90 -3.09
C VAL A 117 1.48 10.73 -1.91
N LEU A 118 0.92 10.39 -0.75
CA LEU A 118 1.65 10.03 0.46
C LEU A 118 1.64 8.51 0.60
N LEU A 119 2.80 7.94 0.86
CA LEU A 119 3.01 6.51 1.07
C LEU A 119 4.21 6.27 1.99
N SER A 120 4.38 5.05 2.47
CA SER A 120 5.56 4.67 3.27
C SER A 120 5.96 3.21 3.05
N GLN A 121 7.13 2.84 3.58
CA GLN A 121 7.39 1.45 3.95
C GLN A 121 6.52 1.12 5.17
N ARG A 122 6.26 -0.16 5.37
CA ARG A 122 5.56 -0.68 6.53
C ARG A 122 6.52 -1.41 7.47
N TRP A 123 6.11 -1.56 8.71
CA TRP A 123 6.72 -2.47 9.67
C TRP A 123 5.94 -3.78 9.69
N ASP A 124 6.60 -4.89 9.47
CA ASP A 124 6.00 -6.22 9.58
C ASP A 124 6.05 -6.68 11.04
N LEU A 125 4.91 -7.12 11.60
CA LEU A 125 4.78 -7.58 12.96
C LEU A 125 3.86 -8.80 13.04
N ASP A 126 4.25 -9.84 13.80
CA ASP A 126 3.39 -10.97 14.11
C ASP A 126 2.41 -10.58 15.22
N VAL A 127 1.12 -10.46 14.89
CA VAL A 127 0.05 -10.16 15.82
C VAL A 127 -0.84 -11.39 15.96
N THR A 128 -0.73 -12.08 17.09
CA THR A 128 -1.43 -13.35 17.34
C THR A 128 -2.62 -13.25 18.27
N GLN A 129 -2.85 -12.06 18.86
CA GLN A 129 -3.96 -11.79 19.77
C GLN A 129 -4.63 -10.46 19.40
N PRO A 130 -5.92 -10.26 19.73
CA PRO A 130 -6.57 -8.96 19.62
C PRO A 130 -5.77 -7.88 20.35
N LEU A 131 -5.63 -6.72 19.71
CA LEU A 131 -4.96 -5.58 20.33
C LEU A 131 -5.86 -4.95 21.39
N ASP A 132 -5.28 -4.63 22.54
CA ASP A 132 -5.90 -3.80 23.55
C ASP A 132 -5.73 -2.32 23.18
N PHE A 133 -6.80 -1.66 22.78
CA PHE A 133 -6.85 -0.25 22.42
C PHE A 133 -7.11 0.69 23.61
N ALA A 134 -6.88 0.24 24.85
CA ALA A 134 -6.93 1.10 26.03
C ALA A 134 -5.86 2.20 25.96
N GLU A 135 -5.95 3.18 26.85
CA GLU A 135 -5.02 4.31 26.93
C GLU A 135 -3.55 3.85 26.85
N GLY A 136 -2.72 4.56 26.06
CA GLY A 136 -1.32 4.23 25.82
C GLY A 136 -1.09 3.05 24.86
N TRP A 137 -2.10 2.61 24.10
CA TRP A 137 -1.93 1.50 23.16
C TRP A 137 -0.91 1.80 22.06
N GLN A 138 -0.77 3.05 21.63
CA GLN A 138 0.16 3.48 20.60
C GLN A 138 1.61 3.25 21.04
N GLU A 139 1.93 3.64 22.26
CA GLU A 139 3.26 3.48 22.86
C GLU A 139 3.61 2.00 23.06
N ARG A 140 2.62 1.19 23.50
CA ARG A 140 2.78 -0.25 23.61
C ARG A 140 3.06 -0.88 22.25
N LEU A 141 2.29 -0.49 21.21
CA LEU A 141 2.49 -0.99 19.85
C LEU A 141 3.85 -0.59 19.30
N ARG A 142 4.27 0.70 19.42
CA ARG A 142 5.60 1.18 19.00
C ARG A 142 6.72 0.40 19.68
N SER A 143 6.63 0.21 21.00
CA SER A 143 7.60 -0.56 21.75
C SER A 143 7.69 -2.01 21.28
N THR A 144 6.55 -2.63 20.97
CA THR A 144 6.50 -4.00 20.44
C THR A 144 7.10 -4.08 19.04
N VAL A 145 6.79 -3.13 18.14
CA VAL A 145 7.36 -3.04 16.80
C VAL A 145 8.88 -2.87 16.85
N HIS A 146 9.40 -2.00 17.73
CA HIS A 146 10.85 -1.81 17.85
C HIS A 146 11.58 -3.05 18.38
N ARG A 147 10.93 -3.88 19.17
CA ARG A 147 11.53 -5.11 19.71
C ARG A 147 11.40 -6.32 18.80
N HIS A 148 10.29 -6.46 18.09
CA HIS A 148 9.90 -7.68 17.39
C HIS A 148 9.57 -7.47 15.93
N GLY A 149 9.32 -6.23 15.49
CA GLY A 149 8.99 -5.91 14.11
C GLY A 149 10.24 -5.78 13.24
N SER A 150 10.02 -5.77 11.94
CA SER A 150 11.05 -5.49 10.95
C SER A 150 10.54 -4.52 9.89
N LEU A 151 11.36 -3.52 9.53
CA LEU A 151 11.01 -2.61 8.46
C LEU A 151 11.05 -3.36 7.13
N HIS A 152 9.90 -3.41 6.45
CA HIS A 152 9.79 -4.07 5.16
C HIS A 152 10.67 -3.37 4.11
N ARG A 153 11.12 -4.13 3.09
CA ARG A 153 11.85 -3.55 1.95
C ARG A 153 11.02 -2.49 1.23
N PRO A 154 11.64 -1.51 0.51
CA PRO A 154 10.93 -0.41 -0.15
C PRO A 154 9.92 -0.79 -1.25
N ALA A 155 9.74 -2.06 -1.54
CA ALA A 155 8.86 -2.55 -2.61
C ALA A 155 7.40 -2.81 -2.19
N GLY A 156 7.07 -2.66 -0.92
CA GLY A 156 5.70 -2.83 -0.42
C GLY A 156 5.16 -1.49 0.07
N SER A 157 4.08 -1.03 -0.52
CA SER A 157 3.29 0.11 -0.06
C SER A 157 1.86 -0.35 0.06
N ASP A 158 1.30 -0.28 1.26
CA ASP A 158 0.01 -0.87 1.60
C ASP A 158 -1.06 0.18 1.86
N PHE A 159 -0.72 1.45 1.68
CA PHE A 159 -1.65 2.56 1.62
C PHE A 159 -1.18 3.62 0.62
N PHE A 160 -2.13 4.34 0.07
CA PHE A 160 -1.92 5.51 -0.77
C PHE A 160 -2.94 6.57 -0.35
N LEU A 161 -2.46 7.70 0.18
CA LEU A 161 -3.29 8.85 0.51
C LEU A 161 -3.05 9.95 -0.51
N PHE A 162 -4.11 10.52 -1.03
CA PHE A 162 -4.08 11.49 -2.13
C PHE A 162 -5.32 12.39 -2.13
N PRO A 163 -5.24 13.60 -2.73
CA PRO A 163 -6.40 14.46 -2.97
C PRO A 163 -7.44 13.79 -3.88
N THR A 164 -8.72 14.04 -3.65
CA THR A 164 -9.83 13.49 -4.46
C THR A 164 -9.70 13.77 -5.95
N SER A 165 -9.01 14.86 -6.32
CA SER A 165 -8.70 15.24 -7.71
C SER A 165 -7.62 14.38 -8.39
N CYS A 166 -6.94 13.49 -7.62
CA CYS A 166 -5.94 12.57 -8.15
C CYS A 166 -6.55 11.21 -8.52
N TYR A 167 -5.91 10.48 -9.43
CA TYR A 167 -6.32 9.12 -9.85
C TYR A 167 -7.77 9.01 -10.34
N THR A 168 -8.23 9.98 -11.14
CA THR A 168 -9.59 9.99 -11.71
C THR A 168 -9.76 9.01 -12.87
N ASP A 169 -8.66 8.51 -13.44
CA ASP A 169 -8.58 7.63 -14.60
C ASP A 169 -7.81 6.33 -14.29
N ILE A 170 -8.11 5.70 -13.16
CA ILE A 170 -7.45 4.46 -12.76
C ILE A 170 -7.98 3.26 -13.56
N PRO A 171 -7.09 2.39 -14.12
CA PRO A 171 -7.52 1.21 -14.84
C PRO A 171 -8.27 0.20 -13.97
N ASP A 172 -8.98 -0.72 -14.60
CA ASP A 172 -9.74 -1.81 -13.98
C ASP A 172 -8.81 -2.89 -13.37
N PHE A 173 -7.87 -2.49 -12.55
CA PHE A 173 -6.97 -3.42 -11.85
C PHE A 173 -7.73 -4.31 -10.87
N ALA A 174 -7.39 -5.59 -10.85
CA ALA A 174 -7.86 -6.53 -9.83
C ALA A 174 -7.10 -6.29 -8.51
N ILE A 175 -7.82 -6.06 -7.40
CA ILE A 175 -7.23 -5.88 -6.08
C ILE A 175 -6.58 -7.18 -5.57
N GLY A 176 -5.61 -7.07 -4.67
CA GLY A 176 -4.90 -8.23 -4.11
C GLY A 176 -4.04 -8.99 -5.13
N ARG A 177 -3.77 -8.39 -6.29
CA ARG A 177 -2.86 -8.88 -7.34
C ARG A 177 -1.72 -7.88 -7.52
N ALA A 178 -0.55 -8.36 -7.95
CA ALA A 178 0.61 -7.48 -8.12
C ALA A 178 0.39 -6.42 -9.20
N GLY A 179 1.03 -5.27 -9.01
CA GLY A 179 1.25 -4.27 -10.04
C GLY A 179 0.44 -2.98 -9.90
N TRP A 180 -0.76 -2.98 -9.34
CA TRP A 180 -1.57 -1.77 -9.21
C TRP A 180 -0.97 -0.75 -8.22
N ASP A 181 -0.42 -1.23 -7.11
CA ASP A 181 0.24 -0.44 -6.07
C ASP A 181 1.49 0.27 -6.62
N ASN A 182 2.34 -0.45 -7.31
CA ASN A 182 3.51 0.11 -7.97
C ASN A 182 3.13 1.07 -9.12
N TRP A 183 2.04 0.76 -9.86
CA TRP A 183 1.51 1.64 -10.90
C TRP A 183 1.02 2.98 -10.35
N MET A 184 0.43 3.02 -9.16
CA MET A 184 0.04 4.28 -8.54
C MET A 184 1.24 5.23 -8.34
N ILE A 185 2.39 4.71 -7.92
CA ILE A 185 3.62 5.50 -7.82
C ILE A 185 4.09 5.96 -9.21
N TYR A 186 4.08 5.06 -10.19
CA TYR A 186 4.41 5.41 -11.58
C TYR A 186 3.52 6.51 -12.12
N LYS A 187 2.19 6.39 -11.96
CA LYS A 187 1.22 7.39 -12.43
C LYS A 187 1.49 8.75 -11.82
N ALA A 188 1.69 8.84 -10.51
CA ALA A 188 2.02 10.08 -9.82
C ALA A 188 3.32 10.70 -10.34
N ARG A 189 4.35 9.88 -10.59
CA ARG A 189 5.62 10.32 -11.18
C ARG A 189 5.46 10.83 -12.61
N LYS A 190 4.67 10.13 -13.42
CA LYS A 190 4.35 10.50 -14.81
C LYS A 190 3.60 11.84 -14.87
N GLU A 191 2.64 12.03 -14.00
CA GLU A 191 1.85 13.26 -13.87
C GLU A 191 2.58 14.41 -13.15
N LYS A 192 3.84 14.18 -12.72
CA LYS A 192 4.66 15.16 -11.98
C LYS A 192 4.05 15.61 -10.65
N TRP A 193 3.23 14.79 -10.02
CA TRP A 193 2.74 15.02 -8.66
C TRP A 193 3.87 14.84 -7.65
N LEU A 194 3.69 15.39 -6.45
CA LEU A 194 4.58 15.04 -5.36
C LEU A 194 4.36 13.58 -4.94
N VAL A 195 5.40 12.79 -4.95
CA VAL A 195 5.42 11.46 -4.33
C VAL A 195 6.17 11.59 -3.02
N ILE A 196 5.45 11.49 -1.90
CA ILE A 196 5.95 11.79 -0.56
C ILE A 196 6.12 10.48 0.22
N ASP A 197 7.35 10.16 0.56
CA ASP A 197 7.71 9.07 1.46
C ASP A 197 7.63 9.57 2.92
N CYS A 198 6.66 9.08 3.70
CA CYS A 198 6.52 9.44 5.11
C CYS A 198 7.12 8.41 6.07
N THR A 199 7.86 7.42 5.58
CA THR A 199 8.52 6.39 6.42
C THR A 199 9.28 6.96 7.64
N PRO A 200 10.01 8.09 7.54
CA PRO A 200 10.72 8.63 8.70
C PRO A 200 9.84 9.26 9.79
N SER A 201 8.58 9.57 9.45
CA SER A 201 7.67 10.32 10.33
C SER A 201 6.48 9.51 10.81
N VAL A 202 6.16 8.41 10.12
CA VAL A 202 4.97 7.60 10.37
C VAL A 202 5.34 6.14 10.52
N MET A 203 4.85 5.53 11.58
CA MET A 203 4.95 4.08 11.76
C MET A 203 3.64 3.42 11.34
N VAL A 204 3.65 2.79 10.17
CA VAL A 204 2.53 1.98 9.67
C VAL A 204 2.88 0.51 9.88
N VAL A 205 2.00 -0.26 10.51
CA VAL A 205 2.27 -1.64 10.92
C VAL A 205 1.38 -2.61 10.17
N HIS A 206 2.01 -3.53 9.43
CA HIS A 206 1.37 -4.65 8.79
C HIS A 206 1.32 -5.82 9.76
N GLN A 207 0.14 -6.38 9.99
CA GLN A 207 -0.05 -7.58 10.78
C GLN A 207 0.19 -8.79 9.89
N ASN A 208 1.28 -9.52 10.14
CA ASN A 208 1.69 -10.65 9.32
C ASN A 208 0.62 -11.74 9.26
N HIS A 209 0.42 -12.29 8.09
CA HIS A 209 -0.42 -13.45 7.85
C HIS A 209 0.16 -14.31 6.71
N ASP A 210 -0.26 -15.55 6.62
CA ASP A 210 0.10 -16.45 5.54
C ASP A 210 -0.77 -16.25 4.28
N TYR A 211 -0.46 -17.00 3.24
CA TYR A 211 -1.22 -17.04 1.98
C TYR A 211 -2.24 -18.19 1.93
N SER A 212 -2.60 -18.78 3.07
CA SER A 212 -3.53 -19.93 3.15
C SER A 212 -4.91 -19.65 2.55
N HIS A 213 -5.28 -18.35 2.46
CA HIS A 213 -6.52 -17.90 1.82
C HIS A 213 -6.50 -17.94 0.28
N LEU A 214 -5.33 -18.12 -0.34
CA LEU A 214 -5.20 -18.24 -1.79
C LEU A 214 -5.24 -19.70 -2.23
N PRO A 215 -5.83 -20.00 -3.40
CA PRO A 215 -5.83 -21.36 -3.93
C PRO A 215 -4.42 -21.95 -4.02
N GLY A 216 -4.20 -23.07 -3.32
CA GLY A 216 -2.90 -23.73 -3.26
C GLY A 216 -1.83 -23.05 -2.41
N GLY A 217 -2.17 -22.01 -1.61
CA GLY A 217 -1.21 -21.30 -0.74
C GLY A 217 -0.08 -20.59 -1.48
N LYS A 218 -0.22 -20.41 -2.80
CA LYS A 218 0.83 -19.82 -3.65
C LYS A 218 0.73 -18.30 -3.68
N PRO A 219 1.88 -17.60 -3.73
CA PRO A 219 1.89 -16.15 -3.92
C PRO A 219 1.14 -15.75 -5.20
N HIS A 220 0.43 -14.63 -5.15
CA HIS A 220 -0.43 -14.11 -6.22
C HIS A 220 0.30 -13.72 -7.53
N TYR A 221 1.62 -13.80 -7.60
CA TYR A 221 2.43 -13.39 -8.77
C TYR A 221 2.18 -14.22 -10.04
N GLU A 222 1.70 -15.47 -9.90
CA GLU A 222 1.41 -16.37 -11.04
C GLU A 222 -0.09 -16.40 -11.42
N HIS A 223 -0.91 -15.55 -10.79
CA HIS A 223 -2.35 -15.53 -11.06
C HIS A 223 -2.65 -14.83 -12.40
N PRO A 224 -3.62 -15.30 -13.21
CA PRO A 224 -4.00 -14.66 -14.48
C PRO A 224 -4.33 -13.17 -14.35
N ASP A 225 -5.02 -12.77 -13.27
CA ASP A 225 -5.33 -11.36 -12.99
C ASP A 225 -4.07 -10.50 -12.80
N THR A 226 -2.95 -11.08 -12.38
CA THR A 226 -1.68 -10.35 -12.28
C THR A 226 -1.15 -9.99 -13.67
N ASN A 227 -1.23 -10.91 -14.63
CA ASN A 227 -0.85 -10.63 -16.02
C ASN A 227 -1.75 -9.56 -16.63
N GLU A 228 -3.04 -9.58 -16.32
CA GLU A 228 -3.97 -8.55 -16.76
C GLU A 228 -3.65 -7.19 -16.11
N ASN A 229 -3.34 -7.13 -14.83
CA ASN A 229 -2.87 -5.91 -14.19
C ASN A 229 -1.60 -5.35 -14.87
N ILE A 230 -0.64 -6.21 -15.23
CA ILE A 230 0.56 -5.80 -15.95
C ILE A 230 0.20 -5.20 -17.32
N ARG A 231 -0.71 -5.83 -18.05
CA ARG A 231 -1.20 -5.33 -19.35
C ARG A 231 -1.89 -3.97 -19.22
N LEU A 232 -2.80 -3.84 -18.25
CA LEU A 232 -3.53 -2.61 -17.96
C LEU A 232 -2.60 -1.48 -17.49
N ALA A 233 -1.53 -1.81 -16.78
CA ALA A 233 -0.50 -0.86 -16.38
C ALA A 233 0.32 -0.30 -17.56
N GLY A 234 0.19 -0.88 -18.75
CA GLY A 234 1.01 -0.56 -19.92
C GLY A 234 2.38 -1.24 -19.92
N GLY A 235 2.49 -2.38 -19.22
CA GLY A 235 3.67 -3.24 -19.19
C GLY A 235 4.44 -3.24 -17.88
N GLU A 236 5.37 -4.19 -17.77
CA GLU A 236 6.16 -4.42 -16.55
C GLU A 236 6.97 -3.21 -16.07
N ALA A 237 7.43 -2.35 -16.97
CA ALA A 237 8.22 -1.16 -16.61
C ALA A 237 7.43 -0.23 -15.66
N ASN A 238 6.12 -0.13 -15.85
CA ASN A 238 5.25 0.78 -15.12
C ASN A 238 4.83 0.25 -13.74
N ILE A 239 5.04 -1.05 -13.47
CA ILE A 239 4.76 -1.68 -12.17
C ILE A 239 6.03 -1.93 -11.33
N ARG A 240 7.12 -1.24 -11.61
CA ARG A 240 8.40 -1.40 -10.89
C ARG A 240 8.74 -0.23 -9.96
N TYR A 241 7.83 0.73 -9.86
CA TYR A 241 8.01 1.89 -9.00
C TYR A 241 7.78 1.51 -7.53
N THR A 242 8.56 2.12 -6.67
CA THR A 242 8.58 1.81 -5.22
C THR A 242 8.74 3.09 -4.41
N VAL A 243 8.76 3.01 -3.09
CA VAL A 243 9.07 4.13 -2.19
C VAL A 243 10.41 4.81 -2.54
N LEU A 244 11.35 4.08 -3.18
CA LEU A 244 12.62 4.67 -3.64
C LEU A 244 12.43 5.73 -4.73
N ASP A 245 11.30 5.71 -5.44
CA ASP A 245 10.97 6.67 -6.49
C ASP A 245 10.26 7.93 -5.95
N ALA A 246 10.11 8.06 -4.62
CA ALA A 246 9.57 9.25 -3.99
C ALA A 246 10.40 10.49 -4.35
N THR A 247 9.70 11.59 -4.65
CA THR A 247 10.32 12.89 -4.98
C THR A 247 10.70 13.66 -3.74
N HIS A 248 9.95 13.45 -2.66
CA HIS A 248 10.12 14.11 -1.37
C HIS A 248 9.99 13.10 -0.24
N GLN A 249 10.45 13.49 0.92
CA GLN A 249 10.37 12.74 2.16
C GLN A 249 9.85 13.65 3.26
N LEU A 250 8.91 13.16 4.05
CA LEU A 250 8.45 13.86 5.24
C LEU A 250 9.41 13.53 6.39
N ALA A 251 10.17 14.53 6.82
CA ALA A 251 11.11 14.40 7.92
C ALA A 251 10.37 14.36 9.27
N PRO A 252 10.98 13.83 10.37
CA PRO A 252 10.36 13.76 11.69
C PRO A 252 9.90 15.11 12.25
N ASN A 253 10.52 16.21 11.83
CA ASN A 253 10.10 17.56 12.16
C ASN A 253 8.97 18.10 11.28
N ALA A 254 8.26 17.22 10.58
CA ALA A 254 7.17 17.51 9.65
C ALA A 254 7.52 18.41 8.46
N LYS A 255 8.82 18.58 8.15
CA LYS A 255 9.26 19.31 6.96
C LYS A 255 9.34 18.37 5.76
N LEU A 256 8.89 18.88 4.62
CA LEU A 256 9.04 18.18 3.35
C LEU A 256 10.45 18.48 2.79
N VAL A 257 11.25 17.44 2.66
CA VAL A 257 12.64 17.52 2.21
C VAL A 257 12.89 16.62 1.00
N ARG A 258 13.95 16.86 0.26
CA ARG A 258 14.39 15.89 -0.76
C ARG A 258 14.94 14.64 -0.07
N PRO A 259 14.63 13.43 -0.57
CA PRO A 259 15.15 12.20 0.02
C PRO A 259 16.68 12.20 0.00
N LYS A 260 17.29 11.77 1.11
CA LYS A 260 18.75 11.58 1.15
C LYS A 260 19.16 10.51 0.14
N MET A 261 20.26 10.78 -0.57
CA MET A 261 20.83 9.79 -1.49
C MET A 261 21.35 8.59 -0.69
N SER A 262 20.80 7.42 -0.96
CA SER A 262 21.29 6.15 -0.45
C SER A 262 21.80 5.29 -1.60
N TYR A 263 22.56 4.25 -1.30
CA TYR A 263 23.00 3.28 -2.32
C TYR A 263 21.82 2.72 -3.13
N LEU A 264 20.70 2.39 -2.46
CA LEU A 264 19.52 1.87 -3.15
C LEU A 264 18.88 2.91 -4.08
N ARG A 265 18.78 4.18 -3.65
CA ARG A 265 18.28 5.28 -4.50
C ARG A 265 19.21 5.57 -5.66
N PHE A 266 20.52 5.55 -5.42
CA PHE A 266 21.51 5.70 -6.49
C PHE A 266 21.37 4.60 -7.54
N MET A 267 21.35 3.33 -7.13
CA MET A 267 21.18 2.20 -8.06
C MET A 267 19.81 2.24 -8.75
N ARG A 268 18.76 2.74 -8.09
CA ARG A 268 17.47 2.98 -8.73
C ARG A 268 17.55 4.08 -9.80
N GLY A 269 18.28 5.15 -9.54
CA GLY A 269 18.55 6.19 -10.53
C GLY A 269 19.30 5.64 -11.75
N VAL A 270 20.32 4.81 -11.53
CA VAL A 270 21.04 4.12 -12.61
C VAL A 270 20.09 3.22 -13.42
N GLU A 271 19.23 2.43 -12.76
CA GLU A 271 18.24 1.58 -13.44
C GLU A 271 17.32 2.41 -14.33
N LEU A 272 16.75 3.52 -13.81
CA LEU A 272 15.87 4.39 -14.59
C LEU A 272 16.59 5.05 -15.76
N PHE A 273 17.82 5.51 -15.56
CA PHE A 273 18.65 6.09 -16.63
C PHE A 273 18.93 5.07 -17.74
N LEU A 274 19.36 3.85 -17.38
CA LEU A 274 19.62 2.80 -18.35
C LEU A 274 18.37 2.45 -19.16
N ARG A 275 17.18 2.41 -18.53
CA ARG A 275 15.91 2.19 -19.22
C ARG A 275 15.54 3.31 -20.17
N ALA A 276 15.83 4.55 -19.81
CA ALA A 276 15.55 5.70 -20.66
C ALA A 276 16.46 5.79 -21.89
N VAL A 277 17.74 5.46 -21.71
CA VAL A 277 18.75 5.57 -22.79
C VAL A 277 18.82 4.31 -23.65
N PHE A 278 18.68 3.15 -23.01
CA PHE A 278 18.82 1.85 -23.65
C PHE A 278 17.49 1.09 -23.74
N PHE A 279 16.42 1.80 -24.13
CA PHE A 279 15.06 1.24 -24.24
C PHE A 279 14.97 0.03 -25.19
N PHE A 280 15.96 -0.15 -26.08
CA PHE A 280 16.09 -1.26 -27.02
C PHE A 280 16.80 -2.49 -26.44
N LEU A 281 17.43 -2.39 -25.25
CA LEU A 281 18.07 -3.52 -24.60
C LEU A 281 17.03 -4.42 -23.89
N PRO A 282 17.26 -5.76 -23.91
CA PRO A 282 16.44 -6.68 -23.14
C PRO A 282 16.43 -6.27 -21.66
N GLU A 283 15.24 -6.25 -21.04
CA GLU A 283 15.05 -5.89 -19.63
C GLU A 283 15.98 -6.62 -18.67
N LYS A 284 16.26 -7.90 -18.96
CA LYS A 284 17.18 -8.74 -18.17
C LYS A 284 18.59 -8.14 -18.07
N MET A 285 19.12 -7.57 -19.15
CA MET A 285 20.43 -6.93 -19.16
C MET A 285 20.47 -5.67 -18.30
N ILE A 286 19.41 -4.85 -18.37
CA ILE A 286 19.30 -3.63 -17.53
C ILE A 286 19.22 -4.01 -16.05
N GLU A 287 18.45 -5.05 -15.70
CA GLU A 287 18.38 -5.55 -14.32
C GLU A 287 19.71 -6.07 -13.80
N GLU A 288 20.46 -6.76 -14.63
CA GLU A 288 21.77 -7.32 -14.26
C GLU A 288 22.77 -6.22 -13.91
N VAL A 289 22.81 -5.15 -14.70
CA VAL A 289 23.68 -4.00 -14.45
C VAL A 289 23.22 -3.21 -13.22
N ALA A 290 21.90 -2.95 -13.10
CA ALA A 290 21.36 -2.13 -12.03
C ALA A 290 21.28 -2.86 -10.68
N ARG A 291 21.31 -4.20 -10.65
CA ARG A 291 21.11 -5.01 -9.41
C ARG A 291 22.11 -6.16 -9.27
N PRO A 292 23.41 -5.89 -9.26
CA PRO A 292 24.46 -6.93 -9.30
C PRO A 292 24.40 -7.94 -8.14
N LYS A 293 23.86 -7.52 -6.96
CA LYS A 293 23.69 -8.43 -5.81
C LYS A 293 22.60 -9.50 -6.03
N ARG A 294 21.56 -9.19 -6.81
CA ARG A 294 20.53 -10.17 -7.17
C ARG A 294 21.08 -11.23 -8.13
N TRP A 295 21.91 -10.81 -9.03
CA TRP A 295 22.57 -11.70 -9.98
C TRP A 295 23.53 -12.68 -9.29
N LYS A 296 24.40 -12.19 -8.39
CA LYS A 296 25.26 -13.06 -7.57
C LYS A 296 24.48 -14.12 -6.78
N LYS A 297 23.34 -13.76 -6.17
CA LYS A 297 22.48 -14.74 -5.48
C LYS A 297 21.81 -15.75 -6.43
N ARG A 298 21.45 -15.35 -7.66
CA ARG A 298 20.91 -16.27 -8.68
C ARG A 298 21.97 -17.23 -9.18
N LEU A 299 23.18 -16.76 -9.47
CA LEU A 299 24.31 -17.62 -9.84
C LEU A 299 24.63 -18.62 -8.73
N GLN A 300 24.70 -18.19 -7.50
CA GLN A 300 24.92 -19.09 -6.35
C GLN A 300 23.84 -20.16 -6.21
N LYS A 301 22.59 -19.88 -6.62
CA LYS A 301 21.53 -20.90 -6.65
C LYS A 301 21.64 -21.86 -7.83
N LEU A 302 22.14 -21.40 -8.98
CA LEU A 302 22.34 -22.23 -10.18
C LEU A 302 23.53 -23.20 -10.03
N PHE A 303 24.53 -22.81 -9.24
CA PHE A 303 25.74 -23.59 -9.00
C PHE A 303 25.75 -24.33 -7.66
N LYS A 304 24.63 -24.36 -6.90
CA LYS A 304 24.49 -25.28 -5.77
C LYS A 304 24.30 -26.70 -6.32
N PRO A 305 25.19 -27.65 -5.98
CA PRO A 305 24.97 -29.05 -6.34
C PRO A 305 23.62 -29.49 -5.77
N LYS A 306 22.84 -30.15 -6.61
CA LYS A 306 21.65 -30.88 -6.15
C LYS A 306 22.18 -32.05 -5.31
N ILE A 307 22.08 -31.92 -3.97
CA ILE A 307 22.25 -33.04 -3.03
C ILE A 307 20.92 -33.78 -2.99
#